data_20af0e75a2b4677801020b18525b44ad
#
_entry.id   20af0e75a2b4677801020b18525b44ad
#
_cell.length_a   1.000
_cell.length_b   1.000
_cell.length_c   1.000
_cell.angle_alpha   90.00
_cell.angle_beta   90.00
_cell.angle_gamma   90.00
#
_symmetry.space_group_name_H-M   'P 1'
#
loop_
_entity.id
_entity.type
_entity.pdbx_description
1 polymer ?
#
loop_
_entity_poly.entity_id
_entity_poly.type
_entity_poly.pdbx_seq_one_letter_code
_entity_poly.pdbx_strand_id
1 'polypeptide(L)'
;MNKKLTAIAVLLLSGCAGHPVVQQQAADWQPTVATPQFAPGSGPRVLVDAAHGNFHTINGRFAPFAALLRADGYRVGSADQPITAAVLATADVFVIANAVKGGETSEWVLPTAPAFEPEEVAALAAWVHDGGSLLLIADHMPFPGSAANIADAFGIVFLNGYAKKSANEGGTLIFTRAGGLADHAIVRGRNAGEEIAAVKGFTGQAFRAVVPIAPLMRMPPDWGVFFPRVAGEFSSETPAESARGLLQGAVLRHGQGRVAVFGEAAMFSAQTAVNGDKVIRMGMNDPDAGQNPQFVLNVLHWLSGLLPD
;
A
#
# COMPACT_ATOMS: atom_id res chain seq x y z
N MET A 1 36.99 -7.33 7.46
CA MET A 1 35.80 -7.02 8.30
C MET A 1 35.14 -5.75 7.77
N ASN A 2 34.24 -5.88 6.79
CA ASN A 2 33.53 -4.75 6.19
C ASN A 2 32.18 -4.63 6.90
N LYS A 3 32.03 -3.60 7.74
CA LYS A 3 30.73 -3.20 8.29
C LYS A 3 29.92 -2.57 7.14
N LYS A 4 28.91 -3.28 6.64
CA LYS A 4 27.88 -2.70 5.79
C LYS A 4 27.10 -1.71 6.65
N LEU A 5 27.26 -0.40 6.40
CA LEU A 5 26.35 0.61 6.92
C LEU A 5 25.02 0.43 6.18
N THR A 6 24.00 0.05 6.90
CA THR A 6 22.61 0.07 6.42
C THR A 6 22.19 1.54 6.36
N ALA A 7 21.95 2.05 5.15
CA ALA A 7 21.42 3.41 4.98
C ALA A 7 19.99 3.45 5.52
N ILE A 8 19.75 4.34 6.48
CA ILE A 8 18.45 4.55 7.13
C ILE A 8 17.74 5.65 6.35
N ALA A 9 16.66 5.33 5.66
CA ALA A 9 15.81 6.33 5.02
C ALA A 9 15.09 7.17 6.08
N VAL A 10 15.41 8.45 6.13
CA VAL A 10 14.83 9.42 7.06
C VAL A 10 13.59 10.03 6.43
N LEU A 11 12.41 9.71 6.93
CA LEU A 11 11.19 10.42 6.59
C LEU A 11 11.11 11.68 7.45
N LEU A 12 11.27 12.86 6.83
CA LEU A 12 11.14 14.15 7.52
C LEU A 12 9.66 14.43 7.82
N LEU A 13 9.17 13.95 8.95
CA LEU A 13 8.03 14.58 9.61
C LEU A 13 8.54 15.85 10.25
N SER A 14 8.15 17.02 9.73
CA SER A 14 8.56 18.34 10.24
C SER A 14 8.10 18.51 11.69
N GLY A 15 8.99 18.17 12.61
CA GLY A 15 8.88 18.50 14.03
C GLY A 15 10.00 19.46 14.36
N CYS A 16 9.72 20.48 15.13
CA CYS A 16 10.73 21.44 15.61
C CYS A 16 11.94 20.73 16.23
N ALA A 17 13.12 21.04 15.71
CA ALA A 17 14.43 20.73 16.23
C ALA A 17 14.80 19.25 16.50
N GLY A 18 15.44 18.56 15.55
CA GLY A 18 16.73 18.00 15.88
C GLY A 18 16.96 16.51 15.80
N HIS A 19 16.00 15.59 15.66
CA HIS A 19 16.35 14.18 15.50
C HIS A 19 15.67 13.58 14.24
N PRO A 20 16.42 12.85 13.39
CA PRO A 20 15.81 12.17 12.26
C PRO A 20 14.83 11.12 12.76
N VAL A 21 13.62 11.12 12.22
CA VAL A 21 12.63 10.06 12.49
C VAL A 21 13.09 8.78 11.82
N VAL A 22 13.39 7.76 12.61
CA VAL A 22 13.76 6.43 12.09
C VAL A 22 12.51 5.58 12.04
N GLN A 23 12.07 5.27 10.82
CA GLN A 23 10.94 4.38 10.58
C GLN A 23 11.43 3.01 10.15
N GLN A 24 10.98 1.97 10.87
CA GLN A 24 11.38 0.59 10.64
C GLN A 24 10.22 -0.38 10.88
N GLN A 25 10.37 -1.63 10.41
CA GLN A 25 9.45 -2.69 10.75
C GLN A 25 9.37 -2.90 12.27
N ALA A 26 8.20 -3.23 12.79
CA ALA A 26 8.03 -3.66 14.18
C ALA A 26 8.49 -5.11 14.31
N ALA A 27 9.73 -5.31 14.77
CA ALA A 27 10.33 -6.64 14.84
C ALA A 27 9.67 -7.54 15.90
N ASP A 28 9.01 -6.94 16.88
CA ASP A 28 8.30 -7.61 17.98
C ASP A 28 6.84 -7.94 17.65
N TRP A 29 6.32 -7.43 16.54
CA TRP A 29 4.94 -7.72 16.16
C TRP A 29 4.80 -9.10 15.54
N GLN A 30 3.84 -9.87 16.08
CA GLN A 30 3.49 -11.20 15.57
C GLN A 30 2.02 -11.24 15.18
N PRO A 31 1.68 -11.78 13.99
CA PRO A 31 0.30 -11.90 13.57
C PRO A 31 -0.43 -12.97 14.42
N THR A 32 -1.70 -12.69 14.72
CA THR A 32 -2.62 -13.67 15.25
C THR A 32 -3.72 -13.92 14.23
N VAL A 33 -3.75 -15.14 13.67
CA VAL A 33 -4.81 -15.59 12.74
C VAL A 33 -5.56 -16.71 13.44
N ALA A 34 -6.76 -16.41 13.93
CA ALA A 34 -7.54 -17.34 14.74
C ALA A 34 -7.97 -18.57 13.92
N THR A 35 -8.31 -18.37 12.65
CA THR A 35 -8.75 -19.43 11.73
C THR A 35 -8.05 -19.24 10.40
N PRO A 36 -6.85 -19.82 10.21
CA PRO A 36 -6.13 -19.77 8.96
C PRO A 36 -6.96 -20.35 7.80
N GLN A 37 -6.92 -19.67 6.64
CA GLN A 37 -7.68 -20.10 5.46
C GLN A 37 -7.12 -21.37 4.83
N PHE A 38 -5.79 -21.53 4.88
CA PHE A 38 -5.10 -22.66 4.28
C PHE A 38 -4.23 -23.37 5.32
N ALA A 39 -3.97 -24.65 5.10
CA ALA A 39 -2.90 -25.32 5.85
C ALA A 39 -1.55 -24.62 5.58
N PRO A 40 -0.62 -24.64 6.52
CA PRO A 40 0.65 -23.92 6.37
C PRO A 40 1.35 -24.18 5.03
N GLY A 41 1.55 -23.14 4.24
CA GLY A 41 2.22 -23.19 2.95
C GLY A 41 1.47 -23.90 1.82
N SER A 42 0.17 -24.20 1.98
CA SER A 42 -0.65 -24.83 0.94
C SER A 42 -1.48 -23.83 0.12
N GLY A 43 -1.58 -22.59 0.57
CA GLY A 43 -2.34 -21.53 -0.08
C GLY A 43 -1.69 -20.99 -1.36
N PRO A 44 -2.34 -20.02 -2.02
CA PRO A 44 -1.82 -19.36 -3.20
C PRO A 44 -0.42 -18.77 -3.01
N ARG A 45 0.32 -18.66 -4.12
CA ARG A 45 1.64 -18.04 -4.12
C ARG A 45 1.50 -16.52 -4.31
N VAL A 46 1.96 -15.78 -3.31
CA VAL A 46 2.03 -14.32 -3.32
C VAL A 46 3.48 -13.91 -3.55
N LEU A 47 3.75 -13.20 -4.64
CA LEU A 47 5.06 -12.60 -4.89
C LEU A 47 5.00 -11.10 -4.62
N VAL A 48 5.94 -10.60 -3.81
CA VAL A 48 6.09 -9.18 -3.49
C VAL A 48 7.29 -8.64 -4.27
N ASP A 49 7.04 -7.61 -5.07
CA ASP A 49 8.03 -6.93 -5.87
C ASP A 49 9.15 -6.34 -5.00
N ALA A 50 10.39 -6.57 -5.41
CA ALA A 50 11.60 -6.02 -4.79
C ALA A 50 12.62 -5.56 -5.85
N ALA A 51 12.25 -5.58 -7.15
CA ALA A 51 13.14 -5.20 -8.25
C ALA A 51 13.10 -3.70 -8.58
N HIS A 52 12.05 -2.98 -8.14
CA HIS A 52 11.77 -1.61 -8.57
C HIS A 52 12.03 -0.57 -7.47
N GLY A 53 13.07 -0.79 -6.66
CA GLY A 53 13.43 0.11 -5.57
C GLY A 53 12.37 0.25 -4.48
N ASN A 54 11.60 -0.80 -4.28
CA ASN A 54 10.44 -0.83 -3.39
C ASN A 54 10.82 -0.53 -1.93
N PHE A 55 10.16 0.44 -1.33
CA PHE A 55 10.32 0.75 0.10
C PHE A 55 9.69 -0.32 1.00
N HIS A 56 8.79 -1.13 0.45
CA HIS A 56 8.07 -2.16 1.18
C HIS A 56 8.35 -3.54 0.56
N THR A 57 9.39 -4.20 1.05
CA THR A 57 9.76 -5.57 0.67
C THR A 57 9.56 -6.55 1.81
N ILE A 58 9.44 -7.84 1.52
CA ILE A 58 9.26 -8.89 2.56
C ILE A 58 10.45 -9.05 3.52
N ASN A 59 11.60 -8.51 3.16
CA ASN A 59 12.80 -8.48 4.00
C ASN A 59 12.99 -7.12 4.71
N GLY A 60 12.03 -6.21 4.54
CA GLY A 60 12.00 -4.87 5.10
C GLY A 60 10.66 -4.56 5.74
N ARG A 61 10.08 -3.39 5.41
CA ARG A 61 8.84 -2.90 6.02
C ARG A 61 7.62 -3.80 5.83
N PHE A 62 7.61 -4.69 4.82
CA PHE A 62 6.55 -5.67 4.59
C PHE A 62 6.87 -7.07 5.16
N ALA A 63 7.89 -7.22 6.01
CA ALA A 63 8.07 -8.47 6.76
C ALA A 63 6.84 -8.82 7.63
N PRO A 64 6.17 -7.87 8.31
CA PRO A 64 4.90 -8.14 9.01
C PRO A 64 3.77 -8.57 8.08
N PHE A 65 3.62 -7.96 6.91
CA PHE A 65 2.66 -8.38 5.88
C PHE A 65 2.91 -9.84 5.47
N ALA A 66 4.15 -10.17 5.14
CA ALA A 66 4.52 -11.52 4.77
C ALA A 66 4.29 -12.53 5.91
N ALA A 67 4.55 -12.14 7.16
CA ALA A 67 4.29 -12.96 8.34
C ALA A 67 2.79 -13.23 8.50
N LEU A 68 1.94 -12.20 8.33
CA LEU A 68 0.49 -12.33 8.41
C LEU A 68 -0.05 -13.31 7.36
N LEU A 69 0.38 -13.17 6.11
CA LEU A 69 -0.07 -14.06 5.04
C LEU A 69 0.41 -15.50 5.25
N ARG A 70 1.66 -15.70 5.71
CA ARG A 70 2.16 -17.03 6.04
C ARG A 70 1.38 -17.67 7.19
N ALA A 71 0.97 -16.88 8.18
CA ALA A 71 0.13 -17.35 9.28
C ALA A 71 -1.28 -17.78 8.79
N ASP A 72 -1.77 -17.21 7.70
CA ASP A 72 -3.02 -17.61 7.04
C ASP A 72 -2.82 -18.74 5.99
N GLY A 73 -1.57 -19.23 5.84
CA GLY A 73 -1.20 -20.39 5.04
C GLY A 73 -0.77 -20.10 3.60
N TYR A 74 -0.63 -18.83 3.20
CA TYR A 74 -0.10 -18.45 1.89
C TYR A 74 1.39 -18.79 1.73
N ARG A 75 1.82 -18.98 0.48
CA ARG A 75 3.23 -19.11 0.09
C ARG A 75 3.75 -17.73 -0.33
N VAL A 76 4.51 -17.05 0.53
CA VAL A 76 4.99 -15.69 0.26
C VAL A 76 6.46 -15.69 -0.09
N GLY A 77 6.77 -15.09 -1.25
CA GLY A 77 8.12 -14.93 -1.79
C GLY A 77 8.41 -13.51 -2.28
N SER A 78 9.66 -13.23 -2.58
CA SER A 78 10.14 -12.00 -3.21
C SER A 78 10.27 -12.19 -4.72
N ALA A 79 9.96 -11.13 -5.49
CA ALA A 79 10.28 -11.03 -6.91
C ALA A 79 11.43 -10.02 -7.07
N ASP A 80 12.65 -10.54 -7.19
CA ASP A 80 13.88 -9.73 -7.22
C ASP A 80 14.37 -9.47 -8.67
N GLN A 81 13.55 -9.79 -9.66
CA GLN A 81 13.82 -9.60 -11.08
C GLN A 81 12.74 -8.73 -11.72
N PRO A 82 13.05 -8.05 -12.84
CA PRO A 82 12.06 -7.31 -13.61
C PRO A 82 10.82 -8.13 -13.91
N ILE A 83 9.68 -7.45 -14.05
CA ILE A 83 8.39 -8.09 -14.32
C ILE A 83 8.39 -8.66 -15.74
N THR A 84 8.32 -9.99 -15.82
CA THR A 84 8.20 -10.72 -17.09
C THR A 84 7.08 -11.76 -16.98
N ALA A 85 6.61 -12.26 -18.13
CA ALA A 85 5.64 -13.35 -18.16
C ALA A 85 6.14 -14.58 -17.38
N ALA A 86 7.45 -14.86 -17.41
CA ALA A 86 8.05 -15.99 -16.70
C ALA A 86 8.01 -15.80 -15.18
N VAL A 87 8.28 -14.60 -14.68
CA VAL A 87 8.14 -14.26 -13.25
C VAL A 87 6.70 -14.38 -12.82
N LEU A 88 5.78 -13.75 -13.56
CA LEU A 88 4.36 -13.71 -13.25
C LEU A 88 3.70 -15.10 -13.30
N ALA A 89 4.12 -15.99 -14.21
CA ALA A 89 3.62 -17.37 -14.28
C ALA A 89 3.88 -18.18 -13.01
N THR A 90 4.75 -17.71 -12.12
CA THR A 90 5.02 -18.36 -10.84
C THR A 90 4.20 -17.82 -9.69
N ALA A 91 3.31 -16.85 -9.91
CA ALA A 91 2.48 -16.20 -8.89
C ALA A 91 0.98 -16.40 -9.15
N ASP A 92 0.20 -16.47 -8.08
CA ASP A 92 -1.25 -16.35 -8.11
C ASP A 92 -1.67 -14.89 -7.79
N VAL A 93 -0.90 -14.22 -6.91
CA VAL A 93 -1.05 -12.81 -6.57
C VAL A 93 0.31 -12.12 -6.67
N PHE A 94 0.37 -11.00 -7.39
CA PHE A 94 1.55 -10.14 -7.45
C PHE A 94 1.30 -8.85 -6.67
N VAL A 95 2.27 -8.43 -5.85
CA VAL A 95 2.15 -7.26 -4.96
C VAL A 95 3.22 -6.25 -5.32
N ILE A 96 2.80 -5.03 -5.65
CA ILE A 96 3.69 -3.88 -5.82
C ILE A 96 3.40 -2.90 -4.69
N ALA A 97 4.41 -2.54 -3.89
CA ALA A 97 4.25 -1.60 -2.78
C ALA A 97 5.38 -0.58 -2.75
N ASN A 98 5.04 0.67 -2.96
CA ASN A 98 5.93 1.83 -2.91
C ASN A 98 7.20 1.66 -3.75
N ALA A 99 7.02 1.30 -5.03
CA ALA A 99 8.10 1.30 -6.01
C ALA A 99 8.58 2.73 -6.27
N VAL A 100 9.90 2.92 -6.41
CA VAL A 100 10.48 4.21 -6.79
C VAL A 100 11.78 4.01 -7.57
N LYS A 101 11.90 4.67 -8.70
CA LYS A 101 13.12 4.61 -9.51
C LYS A 101 14.31 5.13 -8.71
N GLY A 102 15.38 4.33 -8.62
CA GLY A 102 16.54 4.66 -7.80
C GLY A 102 16.47 4.21 -6.34
N GLY A 103 15.32 3.70 -5.89
CA GLY A 103 15.18 3.16 -4.54
C GLY A 103 15.48 4.20 -3.44
N GLU A 104 16.20 3.81 -2.41
CA GLU A 104 16.56 4.67 -1.26
C GLU A 104 17.48 5.85 -1.64
N THR A 105 18.08 5.81 -2.84
CA THR A 105 18.95 6.91 -3.32
C THR A 105 18.20 7.91 -4.20
N SER A 106 16.91 7.70 -4.45
CA SER A 106 16.11 8.61 -5.27
C SER A 106 15.91 9.95 -4.57
N GLU A 107 15.94 11.01 -5.36
CA GLU A 107 15.50 12.32 -4.90
C GLU A 107 13.97 12.39 -4.97
N TRP A 108 13.33 12.75 -3.87
CA TRP A 108 11.87 12.85 -3.77
C TRP A 108 11.40 14.24 -4.20
N VAL A 109 11.63 14.55 -5.47
CA VAL A 109 11.30 15.83 -6.11
C VAL A 109 10.49 15.62 -7.39
N LEU A 110 9.74 16.64 -7.81
CA LEU A 110 9.04 16.63 -9.10
C LEU A 110 9.99 17.06 -10.24
N PRO A 111 9.85 16.46 -11.43
CA PRO A 111 8.96 15.37 -11.80
C PRO A 111 9.46 14.00 -11.30
N THR A 112 8.54 13.12 -10.91
CA THR A 112 8.88 11.75 -10.52
C THR A 112 9.01 10.86 -11.75
N ALA A 113 10.12 10.16 -11.87
CA ALA A 113 10.34 9.20 -12.96
C ALA A 113 9.60 7.87 -12.70
N PRO A 114 9.03 7.22 -13.73
CA PRO A 114 8.42 5.91 -13.59
C PRO A 114 9.45 4.85 -13.21
N ALA A 115 9.06 3.92 -12.33
CA ALA A 115 9.91 2.81 -11.90
C ALA A 115 9.86 1.62 -12.86
N PHE A 116 8.80 1.51 -13.65
CA PHE A 116 8.54 0.36 -14.52
C PHE A 116 8.75 0.71 -15.98
N GLU A 117 9.35 -0.19 -16.73
CA GLU A 117 9.49 -0.06 -18.17
C GLU A 117 8.18 -0.44 -18.89
N PRO A 118 7.92 0.06 -20.10
CA PRO A 118 6.66 -0.22 -20.83
C PRO A 118 6.37 -1.70 -21.04
N GLU A 119 7.40 -2.50 -21.25
CA GLU A 119 7.28 -3.96 -21.44
C GLU A 119 6.81 -4.67 -20.17
N GLU A 120 7.22 -4.20 -19.00
CA GLU A 120 6.81 -4.71 -17.70
C GLU A 120 5.34 -4.40 -17.44
N VAL A 121 4.93 -3.16 -17.76
CA VAL A 121 3.52 -2.72 -17.66
C VAL A 121 2.64 -3.59 -18.56
N ALA A 122 3.06 -3.82 -19.81
CA ALA A 122 2.31 -4.64 -20.75
C ALA A 122 2.22 -6.10 -20.30
N ALA A 123 3.32 -6.69 -19.78
CA ALA A 123 3.35 -8.06 -19.27
C ALA A 123 2.42 -8.23 -18.07
N LEU A 124 2.44 -7.26 -17.13
CA LEU A 124 1.59 -7.30 -15.94
C LEU A 124 0.11 -7.16 -16.31
N ALA A 125 -0.23 -6.21 -17.20
CA ALA A 125 -1.61 -6.01 -17.64
C ALA A 125 -2.17 -7.25 -18.35
N ALA A 126 -1.39 -7.87 -19.24
CA ALA A 126 -1.77 -9.11 -19.93
C ALA A 126 -1.97 -10.27 -18.93
N TRP A 127 -1.05 -10.44 -17.97
CA TRP A 127 -1.15 -11.49 -16.96
C TRP A 127 -2.40 -11.32 -16.07
N VAL A 128 -2.72 -10.09 -15.66
CA VAL A 128 -3.96 -9.83 -14.91
C VAL A 128 -5.18 -10.09 -15.78
N HIS A 129 -5.17 -9.63 -17.06
CA HIS A 129 -6.28 -9.89 -17.98
C HIS A 129 -6.58 -11.39 -18.10
N ASP A 130 -5.56 -12.24 -18.09
CA ASP A 130 -5.66 -13.69 -18.23
C ASP A 130 -5.95 -14.43 -16.92
N GLY A 131 -6.17 -13.71 -15.80
CA GLY A 131 -6.66 -14.28 -14.54
C GLY A 131 -5.73 -14.10 -13.34
N GLY A 132 -4.57 -13.51 -13.50
CA GLY A 132 -3.69 -13.15 -12.38
C GLY A 132 -4.30 -12.06 -11.49
N SER A 133 -3.82 -11.93 -10.26
CA SER A 133 -4.32 -10.94 -9.31
C SER A 133 -3.24 -9.97 -8.85
N LEU A 134 -3.54 -8.67 -8.89
CA LEU A 134 -2.61 -7.60 -8.52
C LEU A 134 -3.06 -6.87 -7.26
N LEU A 135 -2.15 -6.71 -6.30
CA LEU A 135 -2.25 -5.72 -5.24
C LEU A 135 -1.28 -4.57 -5.54
N LEU A 136 -1.80 -3.40 -5.89
CA LEU A 136 -1.03 -2.21 -6.20
C LEU A 136 -1.17 -1.19 -5.08
N ILE A 137 -0.06 -0.85 -4.43
CA ILE A 137 -0.01 0.11 -3.33
C ILE A 137 1.00 1.19 -3.68
N ALA A 138 0.54 2.44 -3.69
CA ALA A 138 1.40 3.61 -3.82
C ALA A 138 0.96 4.67 -2.79
N ASP A 139 1.79 4.86 -1.77
CA ASP A 139 1.58 5.82 -0.70
C ASP A 139 1.73 7.27 -1.22
N HIS A 140 2.09 8.22 -0.41
CA HIS A 140 2.34 9.60 -0.82
C HIS A 140 3.49 9.74 -1.83
N MET A 141 3.65 10.96 -2.40
CA MET A 141 4.79 11.31 -3.26
C MET A 141 6.13 10.82 -2.65
N PRO A 142 7.01 10.17 -3.44
CA PRO A 142 7.02 10.06 -4.90
C PRO A 142 6.38 8.77 -5.46
N PHE A 143 5.90 7.88 -4.62
CA PHE A 143 5.45 6.53 -5.02
C PHE A 143 4.32 6.52 -6.06
N PRO A 144 3.28 7.39 -5.95
CA PRO A 144 2.22 7.44 -6.96
C PRO A 144 2.74 7.86 -8.34
N GLY A 145 3.66 8.82 -8.38
CA GLY A 145 4.29 9.25 -9.62
C GLY A 145 5.16 8.16 -10.25
N SER A 146 5.87 7.41 -9.41
CA SER A 146 6.76 6.34 -9.85
C SER A 146 6.00 5.09 -10.33
N ALA A 147 4.79 4.85 -9.83
CA ALA A 147 3.91 3.74 -10.23
C ALA A 147 2.78 4.18 -11.18
N ALA A 148 2.79 5.43 -11.67
CA ALA A 148 1.70 5.99 -12.46
C ALA A 148 1.39 5.18 -13.72
N ASN A 149 2.41 4.74 -14.46
CA ASN A 149 2.22 3.96 -15.69
C ASN A 149 1.61 2.57 -15.43
N ILE A 150 1.89 1.93 -14.29
CA ILE A 150 1.18 0.70 -13.89
C ILE A 150 -0.29 1.03 -13.59
N ALA A 151 -0.55 2.08 -12.80
CA ALA A 151 -1.92 2.47 -12.43
C ALA A 151 -2.75 2.82 -13.67
N ASP A 152 -2.18 3.58 -14.60
CA ASP A 152 -2.82 4.00 -15.85
C ASP A 152 -3.25 2.79 -16.70
N ALA A 153 -2.47 1.71 -16.74
CA ALA A 153 -2.81 0.48 -17.46
C ALA A 153 -4.11 -0.18 -16.96
N PHE A 154 -4.51 0.12 -15.73
CA PHE A 154 -5.76 -0.34 -15.12
C PHE A 154 -6.82 0.76 -15.02
N GLY A 155 -6.60 1.91 -15.66
CA GLY A 155 -7.51 3.05 -15.64
C GLY A 155 -7.58 3.78 -14.30
N ILE A 156 -6.52 3.72 -13.51
CA ILE A 156 -6.37 4.41 -12.23
C ILE A 156 -5.44 5.61 -12.41
N VAL A 157 -5.87 6.78 -11.96
CA VAL A 157 -5.08 8.00 -11.97
C VAL A 157 -4.64 8.33 -10.54
N PHE A 158 -3.42 7.98 -10.22
CA PHE A 158 -2.80 8.33 -8.95
C PHE A 158 -2.50 9.82 -8.86
N LEU A 159 -2.76 10.41 -7.71
CA LEU A 159 -2.40 11.79 -7.43
C LEU A 159 -1.06 11.83 -6.68
N ASN A 160 0.00 12.22 -7.38
CA ASN A 160 1.36 12.21 -6.83
C ASN A 160 1.58 13.33 -5.81
N GLY A 161 0.91 13.21 -4.66
CA GLY A 161 0.87 14.17 -3.58
C GLY A 161 0.66 13.53 -2.22
N TYR A 162 0.10 14.29 -1.31
CA TYR A 162 -0.19 13.88 0.07
C TYR A 162 -1.65 14.16 0.43
N ALA A 163 -2.37 13.16 0.91
CA ALA A 163 -3.69 13.36 1.48
C ALA A 163 -3.56 13.99 2.87
N LYS A 164 -4.08 15.21 3.06
CA LYS A 164 -3.98 15.99 4.30
C LYS A 164 -5.23 16.82 4.53
N LYS A 165 -5.47 17.27 5.78
CA LYS A 165 -6.50 18.24 6.08
C LYS A 165 -6.12 19.65 5.63
N SER A 166 -4.86 20.03 5.79
CA SER A 166 -4.30 21.29 5.29
C SER A 166 -2.80 21.16 5.05
N ALA A 167 -2.16 22.17 4.47
CA ALA A 167 -0.70 22.19 4.29
C ALA A 167 0.04 21.98 5.62
N ASN A 168 -0.46 22.53 6.70
CA ASN A 168 0.17 22.51 8.02
C ASN A 168 -0.33 21.39 8.94
N GLU A 169 -1.41 20.72 8.57
CA GLU A 169 -2.05 19.68 9.39
C GLU A 169 -2.14 18.38 8.59
N GLY A 170 -1.42 17.37 9.06
CA GLY A 170 -1.60 16.01 8.61
C GLY A 170 -2.92 15.45 9.14
N GLY A 171 -2.93 14.22 9.46
CA GLY A 171 -4.05 13.56 10.12
C GLY A 171 -3.99 12.07 9.89
N THR A 172 -4.68 11.36 10.75
CA THR A 172 -4.93 9.93 10.58
C THR A 172 -6.31 9.75 9.99
N LEU A 173 -6.42 8.96 8.94
CA LEU A 173 -7.69 8.59 8.33
C LEU A 173 -8.24 7.35 9.03
N ILE A 174 -9.50 7.43 9.47
CA ILE A 174 -10.24 6.27 9.96
C ILE A 174 -11.47 6.12 9.08
N PHE A 175 -11.49 5.04 8.30
CA PHE A 175 -12.61 4.70 7.43
C PHE A 175 -13.55 3.77 8.18
N THR A 176 -14.78 4.24 8.43
CA THR A 176 -15.85 3.47 9.07
C THR A 176 -17.02 3.32 8.09
N ARG A 177 -18.00 2.46 8.41
CA ARG A 177 -19.23 2.33 7.61
C ARG A 177 -19.95 3.68 7.39
N ALA A 178 -19.94 4.56 8.39
CA ALA A 178 -20.50 5.91 8.27
C ALA A 178 -19.52 6.92 7.66
N GLY A 179 -18.22 6.62 7.64
CA GLY A 179 -17.12 7.51 7.26
C GLY A 179 -16.25 6.97 6.12
N GLY A 180 -16.87 6.56 5.01
CA GLY A 180 -16.15 6.27 3.76
C GLY A 180 -15.77 4.80 3.50
N LEU A 181 -15.95 3.89 4.47
CA LEU A 181 -15.76 2.45 4.23
C LEU A 181 -17.01 1.90 3.51
N ALA A 182 -16.82 1.42 2.28
CA ALA A 182 -17.92 0.97 1.44
C ALA A 182 -18.44 -0.42 1.86
N ASP A 183 -19.69 -0.72 1.50
CA ASP A 183 -20.23 -2.07 1.64
C ASP A 183 -19.72 -2.95 0.49
N HIS A 184 -18.77 -3.83 0.80
CA HIS A 184 -18.14 -4.74 -0.16
C HIS A 184 -17.84 -6.09 0.52
N ALA A 185 -17.70 -7.17 -0.24
CA ALA A 185 -17.38 -8.49 0.29
C ALA A 185 -16.09 -8.50 1.14
N ILE A 186 -15.07 -7.72 0.74
CA ILE A 186 -13.84 -7.53 1.53
C ILE A 186 -14.13 -6.97 2.93
N VAL A 187 -15.11 -6.07 3.03
CA VAL A 187 -15.47 -5.44 4.30
C VAL A 187 -16.42 -6.31 5.12
N ARG A 188 -17.25 -7.13 4.47
CA ARG A 188 -18.11 -8.11 5.15
C ARG A 188 -17.35 -9.35 5.62
N GLY A 189 -16.25 -9.72 4.95
CA GLY A 189 -15.56 -10.98 5.20
C GLY A 189 -16.40 -12.21 4.84
N ARG A 190 -15.94 -13.39 5.21
CA ARG A 190 -16.65 -14.67 5.00
C ARG A 190 -17.68 -14.97 6.10
N ASN A 191 -17.49 -14.34 7.26
CA ASN A 191 -18.33 -14.52 8.46
C ASN A 191 -18.20 -13.30 9.38
N ALA A 192 -19.01 -13.25 10.42
CA ALA A 192 -19.06 -12.14 11.37
C ALA A 192 -17.72 -11.86 12.09
N GLY A 193 -16.84 -12.85 12.24
CA GLY A 193 -15.51 -12.67 12.84
C GLY A 193 -14.52 -11.94 11.94
N GLU A 194 -14.81 -11.86 10.64
CA GLU A 194 -13.99 -11.20 9.63
C GLU A 194 -14.57 -9.85 9.18
N GLU A 195 -15.72 -9.46 9.73
CA GLU A 195 -16.36 -8.19 9.38
C GLU A 195 -15.52 -7.01 9.88
N ILE A 196 -15.32 -6.03 8.97
CA ILE A 196 -14.54 -4.84 9.21
C ILE A 196 -15.46 -3.66 9.52
N ALA A 197 -15.39 -3.15 10.74
CA ALA A 197 -16.08 -1.94 11.17
C ALA A 197 -15.27 -0.67 10.87
N ALA A 198 -13.95 -0.76 10.97
CA ALA A 198 -13.04 0.35 10.72
C ALA A 198 -11.69 -0.09 10.16
N VAL A 199 -11.12 0.75 9.30
CA VAL A 199 -9.73 0.66 8.81
C VAL A 199 -9.03 1.96 9.12
N LYS A 200 -7.84 1.89 9.71
CA LYS A 200 -7.01 3.06 10.02
C LYS A 200 -5.89 3.20 9.00
N GLY A 201 -5.88 4.32 8.28
CA GLY A 201 -4.76 4.77 7.44
C GLY A 201 -3.91 5.79 8.19
N PHE A 202 -2.67 5.99 7.77
CA PHE A 202 -1.69 6.81 8.50
C PHE A 202 -1.22 8.02 7.70
N THR A 203 -1.03 7.87 6.40
CA THR A 203 -0.65 8.93 5.47
C THR A 203 -1.31 8.63 4.12
N GLY A 204 -0.58 8.81 3.05
CA GLY A 204 -1.00 8.36 1.73
C GLY A 204 -1.35 9.48 0.78
N GLN A 205 -1.83 9.06 -0.36
CA GLN A 205 -2.44 9.88 -1.39
C GLN A 205 -3.86 9.43 -1.65
N ALA A 206 -4.53 10.07 -2.59
CA ALA A 206 -5.81 9.64 -3.11
C ALA A 206 -5.76 9.52 -4.62
N PHE A 207 -6.71 8.79 -5.20
CA PHE A 207 -6.75 8.54 -6.63
C PHE A 207 -8.19 8.62 -7.18
N ARG A 208 -8.29 8.70 -8.50
CA ARG A 208 -9.54 8.55 -9.25
C ARG A 208 -9.41 7.40 -10.25
N ALA A 209 -10.53 6.92 -10.74
CA ALA A 209 -10.58 5.93 -11.80
C ALA A 209 -11.32 6.48 -13.01
N VAL A 210 -10.89 6.09 -14.21
CA VAL A 210 -11.55 6.39 -15.49
C VAL A 210 -12.29 5.17 -16.07
N VAL A 211 -12.30 4.08 -15.29
CA VAL A 211 -13.01 2.83 -15.58
C VAL A 211 -13.97 2.49 -14.44
N PRO A 212 -14.94 1.58 -14.64
CA PRO A 212 -15.76 1.08 -13.54
C PRO A 212 -14.92 0.43 -12.45
N ILE A 213 -15.14 0.86 -11.20
CA ILE A 213 -14.39 0.43 -10.02
C ILE A 213 -15.32 0.28 -8.82
N ALA A 214 -15.08 -0.72 -7.97
CA ALA A 214 -15.75 -0.85 -6.69
C ALA A 214 -14.96 -0.13 -5.60
N PRO A 215 -15.46 0.99 -5.06
CA PRO A 215 -14.78 1.70 -3.98
C PRO A 215 -14.76 0.87 -2.71
N LEU A 216 -13.64 0.90 -1.99
CA LEU A 216 -13.54 0.38 -0.62
C LEU A 216 -13.41 1.49 0.40
N MET A 217 -12.58 2.50 0.10
CA MET A 217 -12.25 3.59 1.00
C MET A 217 -12.40 4.93 0.26
N ARG A 218 -13.46 5.68 0.60
CA ARG A 218 -13.75 7.01 0.03
C ARG A 218 -13.12 8.09 0.90
N MET A 219 -12.41 9.02 0.29
CA MET A 219 -11.81 10.14 1.01
C MET A 219 -12.87 11.03 1.67
N PRO A 220 -12.61 11.51 2.88
CA PRO A 220 -13.48 12.51 3.52
C PRO A 220 -13.48 13.82 2.70
N PRO A 221 -14.63 14.50 2.59
CA PRO A 221 -14.77 15.68 1.72
C PRO A 221 -14.06 16.94 2.25
N ASP A 222 -13.63 16.92 3.50
CA ASP A 222 -12.88 17.99 4.17
C ASP A 222 -11.36 17.81 4.08
N TRP A 223 -10.90 16.79 3.34
CA TRP A 223 -9.50 16.55 3.03
C TRP A 223 -9.15 17.12 1.64
N GLY A 224 -7.84 17.31 1.45
CA GLY A 224 -7.23 17.67 0.16
C GLY A 224 -6.08 16.75 -0.18
N VAL A 225 -5.66 16.79 -1.44
CA VAL A 225 -4.39 16.23 -1.89
C VAL A 225 -3.46 17.39 -2.21
N PHE A 226 -2.34 17.47 -1.54
CA PHE A 226 -1.34 18.53 -1.64
C PHE A 226 -0.16 18.05 -2.47
N PHE A 227 0.32 18.88 -3.40
CA PHE A 227 1.36 18.56 -4.37
C PHE A 227 2.63 19.38 -4.14
N PRO A 228 3.46 19.04 -3.16
CA PRO A 228 4.72 19.73 -2.94
C PRO A 228 5.70 19.42 -4.08
N ARG A 229 6.64 20.35 -4.34
CA ARG A 229 7.71 20.10 -5.32
C ARG A 229 8.78 19.16 -4.78
N VAL A 230 9.03 19.23 -3.47
CA VAL A 230 9.92 18.36 -2.71
C VAL A 230 9.09 17.65 -1.66
N ALA A 231 9.20 16.34 -1.56
CA ALA A 231 8.40 15.54 -0.65
C ALA A 231 8.58 16.02 0.80
N GLY A 232 7.45 16.22 1.49
CA GLY A 232 7.42 16.67 2.87
C GLY A 232 7.58 18.18 3.08
N GLU A 233 7.86 18.97 2.04
CA GLU A 233 7.97 20.42 2.13
C GLU A 233 6.65 21.10 1.74
N PHE A 234 5.95 21.65 2.73
CA PHE A 234 4.67 22.30 2.55
C PHE A 234 4.69 23.78 2.96
N SER A 235 3.93 24.58 2.23
CA SER A 235 3.68 26.00 2.52
C SER A 235 2.22 26.35 2.21
N SER A 236 1.82 27.58 2.49
CA SER A 236 0.51 28.11 2.08
C SER A 236 0.31 28.14 0.56
N GLU A 237 1.41 28.14 -0.19
CA GLU A 237 1.42 28.17 -1.66
C GLU A 237 1.48 26.76 -2.30
N THR A 238 1.54 25.69 -1.49
CA THR A 238 1.57 24.32 -2.00
C THR A 238 0.26 24.05 -2.75
N PRO A 239 0.32 23.71 -4.07
CA PRO A 239 -0.87 23.40 -4.82
C PRO A 239 -1.65 22.25 -4.19
N ALA A 240 -2.97 22.33 -4.21
CA ALA A 240 -3.84 21.30 -3.67
C ALA A 240 -5.13 21.17 -4.48
N GLU A 241 -5.73 19.98 -4.43
CA GLU A 241 -7.10 19.77 -4.90
C GLU A 241 -7.96 19.13 -3.80
N SER A 242 -9.28 19.29 -3.89
CA SER A 242 -10.22 18.66 -2.94
C SER A 242 -10.18 17.14 -3.10
N ALA A 243 -10.14 16.42 -1.98
CA ALA A 243 -10.26 14.97 -1.97
C ALA A 243 -11.71 14.47 -2.14
N ARG A 244 -12.68 15.39 -2.28
CA ARG A 244 -14.10 15.04 -2.50
C ARG A 244 -14.27 14.15 -3.74
N GLY A 245 -14.82 12.95 -3.55
CA GLY A 245 -15.04 11.99 -4.63
C GLY A 245 -13.83 11.15 -5.00
N LEU A 246 -12.67 11.40 -4.37
CA LEU A 246 -11.48 10.56 -4.51
C LEU A 246 -11.54 9.34 -3.62
N LEU A 247 -10.67 8.37 -3.91
CA LEU A 247 -10.56 7.08 -3.23
C LEU A 247 -9.16 6.92 -2.65
N GLN A 248 -9.04 6.21 -1.53
CA GLN A 248 -7.78 5.71 -1.02
C GLN A 248 -7.68 4.18 -1.11
N GLY A 249 -8.80 3.50 -1.36
CA GLY A 249 -8.84 2.06 -1.61
C GLY A 249 -9.99 1.69 -2.53
N ALA A 250 -9.73 0.80 -3.48
CA ALA A 250 -10.72 0.31 -4.43
C ALA A 250 -10.29 -1.03 -5.05
N VAL A 251 -11.25 -1.72 -5.66
CA VAL A 251 -11.00 -2.95 -6.42
C VAL A 251 -11.71 -2.92 -7.77
N LEU A 252 -11.16 -3.64 -8.74
CA LEU A 252 -11.76 -3.81 -10.07
C LEU A 252 -11.44 -5.17 -10.67
N ARG A 253 -12.24 -5.55 -11.66
CA ARG A 253 -11.93 -6.66 -12.56
C ARG A 253 -11.19 -6.12 -13.79
N HIS A 254 -10.17 -6.86 -14.21
CA HIS A 254 -9.49 -6.59 -15.48
C HIS A 254 -9.38 -7.91 -16.23
N GLY A 255 -10.20 -8.07 -17.27
CA GLY A 255 -10.39 -9.37 -17.91
C GLY A 255 -10.90 -10.42 -16.92
N GLN A 256 -10.17 -11.53 -16.79
CA GLN A 256 -10.47 -12.59 -15.84
C GLN A 256 -9.85 -12.34 -14.44
N GLY A 257 -8.87 -11.43 -14.35
CA GLY A 257 -8.13 -11.16 -13.12
C GLY A 257 -8.76 -10.10 -12.22
N ARG A 258 -8.08 -9.85 -11.11
CA ARG A 258 -8.52 -8.95 -10.05
C ARG A 258 -7.42 -7.96 -9.70
N VAL A 259 -7.80 -6.71 -9.48
CA VAL A 259 -6.87 -5.66 -9.05
C VAL A 259 -7.41 -4.99 -7.80
N ALA A 260 -6.61 -4.95 -6.74
CA ALA A 260 -6.85 -4.14 -5.57
C ALA A 260 -5.84 -2.99 -5.54
N VAL A 261 -6.31 -1.76 -5.37
CA VAL A 261 -5.49 -0.54 -5.43
C VAL A 261 -5.64 0.25 -4.16
N PHE A 262 -4.51 0.67 -3.57
CA PHE A 262 -4.50 1.48 -2.35
C PHE A 262 -3.51 2.63 -2.43
N GLY A 263 -3.94 3.76 -1.90
CA GLY A 263 -3.14 4.99 -1.79
C GLY A 263 -2.39 5.11 -0.47
N GLU A 264 -2.23 4.02 0.29
CA GLU A 264 -1.57 4.02 1.60
C GLU A 264 -0.96 2.64 1.89
N ALA A 265 0.27 2.60 2.38
CA ALA A 265 1.03 1.36 2.58
C ALA A 265 1.14 0.93 4.04
N ALA A 266 1.12 1.86 5.00
CA ALA A 266 1.36 1.52 6.39
C ALA A 266 0.25 0.63 6.97
N MET A 267 -1.00 0.76 6.52
CA MET A 267 -2.10 -0.10 6.95
C MET A 267 -1.86 -1.59 6.65
N PHE A 268 -1.02 -1.91 5.65
CA PHE A 268 -0.61 -3.26 5.27
C PHE A 268 0.66 -3.75 5.98
N SER A 269 1.23 -2.92 6.87
CA SER A 269 2.48 -3.20 7.57
C SER A 269 2.29 -3.08 9.09
N ALA A 270 3.31 -3.45 9.85
CA ALA A 270 3.46 -3.09 11.26
C ALA A 270 4.82 -2.41 11.42
N GLN A 271 4.81 -1.12 11.77
CA GLN A 271 6.00 -0.30 11.80
C GLN A 271 6.10 0.49 13.12
N THR A 272 7.33 0.86 13.47
CA THR A 272 7.62 1.83 14.52
C THR A 272 8.38 3.01 13.93
N ALA A 273 8.00 4.21 14.34
CA ALA A 273 8.76 5.42 14.09
C ALA A 273 9.26 5.99 15.42
N VAL A 274 10.54 6.28 15.52
CA VAL A 274 11.15 6.85 16.72
C VAL A 274 11.45 8.32 16.45
N ASN A 275 10.89 9.19 17.29
CA ASN A 275 11.12 10.65 17.26
C ASN A 275 11.50 11.09 18.68
N GLY A 276 12.82 11.24 18.91
CA GLY A 276 13.34 11.42 20.26
C GLY A 276 12.97 10.24 21.16
N ASP A 277 12.33 10.52 22.30
CA ASP A 277 11.87 9.49 23.25
C ASP A 277 10.49 8.89 22.91
N LYS A 278 9.85 9.37 21.83
CA LYS A 278 8.53 8.89 21.43
C LYS A 278 8.62 7.77 20.42
N VAL A 279 7.99 6.64 20.74
CA VAL A 279 7.78 5.53 19.81
C VAL A 279 6.35 5.61 19.30
N ILE A 280 6.20 5.79 17.99
CA ILE A 280 4.91 5.85 17.29
C ILE A 280 4.73 4.50 16.58
N ARG A 281 3.62 3.82 16.82
CA ARG A 281 3.23 2.60 16.10
C ARG A 281 2.37 2.98 14.89
N MET A 282 2.60 2.31 13.76
CA MET A 282 1.87 2.57 12.52
C MET A 282 1.53 1.25 11.83
N GLY A 283 0.30 1.15 11.35
CA GLY A 283 -0.18 -0.06 10.69
C GLY A 283 -0.78 -1.06 11.66
N MET A 284 -0.59 -2.35 11.40
CA MET A 284 -1.22 -3.46 12.11
C MET A 284 -0.83 -3.59 13.60
N ASN A 285 0.23 -2.91 14.03
CA ASN A 285 0.68 -2.86 15.43
C ASN A 285 0.19 -1.63 16.20
N ASP A 286 -0.56 -0.73 15.56
CA ASP A 286 -1.19 0.39 16.24
C ASP A 286 -2.43 -0.11 17.01
N PRO A 287 -2.57 0.22 18.31
CA PRO A 287 -3.70 -0.24 19.12
C PRO A 287 -5.08 0.14 18.58
N ASP A 288 -5.17 1.28 17.88
CA ASP A 288 -6.42 1.77 17.28
C ASP A 288 -6.68 1.20 15.88
N ALA A 289 -5.75 0.40 15.34
CA ALA A 289 -5.85 -0.25 14.03
C ALA A 289 -6.12 -1.76 14.14
N GLY A 290 -6.81 -2.20 15.18
CA GLY A 290 -6.98 -3.62 15.52
C GLY A 290 -7.64 -4.46 14.43
N GLN A 291 -8.39 -3.86 13.50
CA GLN A 291 -9.00 -4.59 12.37
C GLN A 291 -8.17 -4.53 11.08
N ASN A 292 -7.08 -3.77 11.03
CA ASN A 292 -6.23 -3.72 9.84
C ASN A 292 -5.67 -5.10 9.45
N PRO A 293 -5.20 -5.98 10.37
CA PRO A 293 -4.75 -7.32 9.98
C PRO A 293 -5.83 -8.14 9.27
N GLN A 294 -7.06 -8.12 9.79
CA GLN A 294 -8.18 -8.84 9.16
C GLN A 294 -8.57 -8.21 7.82
N PHE A 295 -8.55 -6.88 7.71
CA PHE A 295 -8.79 -6.19 6.44
C PHE A 295 -7.77 -6.62 5.36
N VAL A 296 -6.49 -6.69 5.73
CA VAL A 296 -5.43 -7.18 4.83
C VAL A 296 -5.70 -8.62 4.37
N LEU A 297 -6.08 -9.51 5.29
CA LEU A 297 -6.45 -10.89 4.93
C LEU A 297 -7.65 -10.92 3.98
N ASN A 298 -8.70 -10.14 4.26
CA ASN A 298 -9.89 -10.08 3.40
C ASN A 298 -9.56 -9.58 1.97
N VAL A 299 -8.64 -8.60 1.84
CA VAL A 299 -8.14 -8.16 0.53
C VAL A 299 -7.47 -9.32 -0.20
N LEU A 300 -6.60 -10.08 0.47
CA LEU A 300 -5.93 -11.24 -0.11
C LEU A 300 -6.90 -12.38 -0.41
N HIS A 301 -7.91 -12.62 0.43
CA HIS A 301 -8.97 -13.59 0.18
C HIS A 301 -9.77 -13.21 -1.07
N TRP A 302 -10.09 -11.93 -1.28
CA TRP A 302 -10.75 -11.47 -2.50
C TRP A 302 -9.85 -11.66 -3.73
N LEU A 303 -8.59 -11.27 -3.67
CA LEU A 303 -7.63 -11.46 -4.76
C LEU A 303 -7.43 -12.95 -5.10
N SER A 304 -7.57 -13.82 -4.13
CA SER A 304 -7.47 -15.29 -4.28
C SER A 304 -8.79 -15.96 -4.71
N GLY A 305 -9.85 -15.18 -4.98
CA GLY A 305 -11.14 -15.72 -5.41
C GLY A 305 -12.00 -16.36 -4.32
N LEU A 306 -11.66 -16.16 -3.05
CA LEU A 306 -12.40 -16.72 -1.91
C LEU A 306 -13.60 -15.86 -1.48
N LEU A 307 -13.61 -14.60 -1.88
CA LEU A 307 -14.71 -13.67 -1.68
C LEU A 307 -15.34 -13.30 -3.03
N PRO A 308 -16.66 -13.13 -3.10
CA PRO A 308 -17.35 -12.67 -4.32
C PRO A 308 -16.95 -11.22 -4.68
N ASP A 309 -17.27 -10.83 -5.91
CA ASP A 309 -17.06 -9.47 -6.41
C ASP A 309 -18.04 -8.48 -5.80
#